data_c93824b49f3563404807174c9cd4eed7
#
_entry.id   c93824b49f3563404807174c9cd4eed7
#
_cell.length_a   1.000
_cell.length_b   1.000
_cell.length_c   1.000
_cell.angle_alpha   90.00
_cell.angle_beta   90.00
_cell.angle_gamma   90.00
#
_symmetry.space_group_name_H-M   'P 1'
#
loop_
_entity.id
_entity.type
_entity.pdbx_description
1 polymer ?
#
loop_
_entity_poly.entity_id
_entity_poly.type
_entity_poly.pdbx_seq_one_letter_code
_entity_poly.pdbx_strand_id
1 'polypeptide(L)' 'ERPTLKEYSNDLWINTQVKGIAAKTLGLRALAYNFETIKGRVFIAGITTEKELLDQLIGAVKNIKGVKEIVNYVIIREK' A
#
# COMPACT_ATOMS: atom_id res chain seq x y z
N GLU A 1 10.85 -16.69 -6.05
CA GLU A 1 9.96 -17.83 -5.79
C GLU A 1 8.50 -17.41 -5.94
N ARG A 2 7.71 -18.23 -6.60
CA ARG A 2 6.31 -17.91 -6.87
C ARG A 2 5.45 -18.14 -5.64
N PRO A 3 4.46 -17.27 -5.36
CA PRO A 3 3.51 -17.53 -4.30
C PRO A 3 2.61 -18.74 -4.64
N THR A 4 2.16 -19.42 -3.61
CA THR A 4 1.15 -20.47 -3.76
C THR A 4 -0.18 -19.84 -4.15
N LEU A 5 -1.14 -20.66 -4.60
CA LEU A 5 -2.47 -20.18 -4.93
C LEU A 5 -3.15 -19.49 -3.74
N LYS A 6 -2.98 -20.06 -2.54
CA LYS A 6 -3.53 -19.46 -1.32
C LYS A 6 -2.89 -18.11 -1.03
N GLU A 7 -1.56 -18.03 -1.16
CA GLU A 7 -0.85 -16.77 -0.96
C GLU A 7 -1.30 -15.73 -1.97
N TYR A 8 -1.46 -16.14 -3.23
CA TYR A 8 -1.90 -15.24 -4.29
C TYR A 8 -3.29 -14.69 -4.00
N SER A 9 -4.23 -15.53 -3.55
CA SER A 9 -5.57 -15.10 -3.20
C SER A 9 -5.56 -14.11 -2.03
N ASN A 10 -4.75 -14.39 -1.01
CA ASN A 10 -4.60 -13.49 0.13
C ASN A 10 -3.98 -12.16 -0.29
N ASP A 11 -2.99 -12.20 -1.18
CA ASP A 11 -2.35 -10.98 -1.68
C ASP A 11 -3.33 -10.11 -2.45
N LEU A 12 -4.20 -10.71 -3.27
CA LEU A 12 -5.23 -9.98 -3.99
C LEU A 12 -6.20 -9.30 -3.03
N TRP A 13 -6.62 -10.03 -1.99
CA TRP A 13 -7.52 -9.47 -0.99
C TRP A 13 -6.87 -8.29 -0.26
N ILE A 14 -5.63 -8.47 0.17
CA ILE A 14 -4.88 -7.40 0.85
C ILE A 14 -4.75 -6.19 -0.07
N ASN A 15 -4.34 -6.42 -1.32
CA ASN A 15 -4.12 -5.32 -2.25
C ASN A 15 -5.41 -4.55 -2.54
N THR A 16 -6.54 -5.26 -2.58
CA THR A 16 -7.84 -4.61 -2.73
C THR A 16 -8.15 -3.71 -1.53
N GLN A 17 -7.84 -4.19 -0.32
CA GLN A 17 -8.02 -3.39 0.89
C GLN A 17 -7.10 -2.18 0.89
N VAL A 18 -5.85 -2.36 0.48
CA VAL A 18 -4.88 -1.26 0.40
C VAL A 18 -5.39 -0.17 -0.53
N LYS A 19 -5.88 -0.55 -1.71
CA LYS A 19 -6.40 0.41 -2.68
C LYS A 19 -7.62 1.14 -2.16
N GLY A 20 -8.49 0.44 -1.43
CA GLY A 20 -9.66 1.06 -0.81
C GLY A 20 -9.26 2.10 0.24
N ILE A 21 -8.29 1.75 1.08
CA ILE A 21 -7.77 2.67 2.09
C ILE A 21 -7.08 3.87 1.41
N ALA A 22 -6.32 3.62 0.35
CA ALA A 22 -5.64 4.69 -0.38
C ALA A 22 -6.66 5.66 -0.99
N ALA A 23 -7.72 5.15 -1.59
CA ALA A 23 -8.76 5.99 -2.16
C ALA A 23 -9.41 6.87 -1.10
N LYS A 24 -9.64 6.30 0.08
CA LYS A 24 -10.27 7.03 1.20
C LYS A 24 -9.32 8.06 1.80
N THR A 25 -8.06 7.71 1.98
CA THR A 25 -7.08 8.56 2.66
C THR A 25 -6.52 9.64 1.72
N LEU A 26 -6.24 9.25 0.49
CA LEU A 26 -5.53 10.10 -0.47
C LEU A 26 -6.44 10.77 -1.50
N GLY A 27 -7.61 10.19 -1.74
CA GLY A 27 -8.49 10.69 -2.80
C GLY A 27 -7.79 10.61 -4.14
N LEU A 28 -7.84 11.68 -4.92
CA LEU A 28 -7.21 11.73 -6.25
C LEU A 28 -5.70 11.59 -6.19
N ARG A 29 -5.09 11.88 -5.05
CA ARG A 29 -3.64 11.72 -4.87
C ARG A 29 -3.22 10.27 -5.01
N ALA A 30 -4.15 9.32 -4.79
CA ALA A 30 -3.87 7.89 -4.95
C ALA A 30 -3.42 7.54 -6.37
N LEU A 31 -3.78 8.36 -7.36
CA LEU A 31 -3.36 8.14 -8.75
C LEU A 31 -1.84 8.28 -8.94
N ALA A 32 -1.16 8.96 -8.03
CA ALA A 32 0.29 9.12 -8.07
C ALA A 32 1.03 7.96 -7.39
N TYR A 33 0.28 6.95 -6.92
CA TYR A 33 0.84 5.82 -6.18
C TYR A 33 0.62 4.52 -6.93
N ASN A 34 1.50 3.57 -6.65
CA ASN A 34 1.36 2.19 -7.13
C ASN A 34 1.44 1.28 -5.91
N PHE A 35 0.61 0.25 -5.90
CA PHE A 35 0.52 -0.71 -4.80
C PHE A 35 0.64 -2.11 -5.35
N GLU A 36 1.44 -2.93 -4.70
CA GLU A 36 1.61 -4.33 -5.06
C GLU A 36 1.72 -5.14 -3.77
N THR A 37 1.14 -6.33 -3.75
CA THR A 37 1.22 -7.18 -2.57
C THR A 37 1.70 -8.55 -3.00
N ILE A 38 2.79 -9.01 -2.39
CA ILE A 38 3.39 -10.31 -2.69
C ILE A 38 3.71 -10.99 -1.36
N LYS A 39 3.09 -12.14 -1.12
CA LYS A 39 3.29 -12.96 0.08
C LYS A 39 3.10 -12.16 1.38
N GLY A 40 2.11 -11.27 1.38
CA GLY A 40 1.81 -10.44 2.54
C GLY A 40 2.66 -9.20 2.67
N ARG A 41 3.60 -8.97 1.77
CA ARG A 41 4.40 -7.76 1.74
C ARG A 41 3.74 -6.75 0.83
N VAL A 42 3.44 -5.59 1.36
CA VAL A 42 2.82 -4.52 0.60
C VAL A 42 3.90 -3.54 0.14
N PHE A 43 4.04 -3.42 -1.17
CA PHE A 43 4.98 -2.48 -1.79
C PHE A 43 4.22 -1.24 -2.18
N ILE A 44 4.68 -0.09 -1.72
CA ILE A 44 4.06 1.21 -2.01
C ILE A 44 5.11 2.07 -2.70
N ALA A 45 4.79 2.56 -3.88
CA ALA A 45 5.67 3.46 -4.62
C ALA A 45 4.88 4.67 -5.08
N GLY A 46 5.54 5.80 -5.24
CA GLY A 46 4.90 7.01 -5.72
C GLY A 46 5.67 8.26 -5.33
N ILE A 47 5.02 9.38 -5.50
CA ILE A 47 5.60 10.69 -5.18
C ILE A 47 4.54 11.50 -4.43
N THR A 48 4.93 12.12 -3.33
CA THR A 48 4.02 12.98 -2.57
C THR A 48 4.77 14.18 -2.01
N THR A 49 4.02 15.26 -1.75
CA THR A 49 4.52 16.40 -0.99
C THR A 49 3.91 16.41 0.42
N GLU A 50 3.10 15.41 0.75
CA GLU A 50 2.32 15.38 1.98
C GLU A 50 2.66 14.15 2.81
N LYS A 51 3.73 14.28 3.59
CA LYS A 51 4.23 13.18 4.42
C LYS A 51 3.18 12.68 5.40
N GLU A 52 2.36 13.58 5.94
CA GLU A 52 1.33 13.21 6.91
C GLU A 52 0.31 12.25 6.32
N LEU A 53 -0.09 12.46 5.06
CA LEU A 53 -1.03 11.56 4.40
C LEU A 53 -0.40 10.20 4.14
N LEU A 54 0.87 10.19 3.77
CA LEU A 54 1.60 8.94 3.59
C LEU A 54 1.67 8.17 4.91
N ASP A 55 1.97 8.86 6.01
CA ASP A 55 2.05 8.22 7.32
C ASP A 55 0.69 7.64 7.74
N GLN A 56 -0.41 8.35 7.46
CA GLN A 56 -1.76 7.85 7.72
C GLN A 56 -2.05 6.60 6.90
N LEU A 57 -1.67 6.63 5.64
CA LEU A 57 -1.86 5.48 4.75
C LEU A 57 -1.12 4.25 5.28
N ILE A 58 0.15 4.41 5.59
CA ILE A 58 0.98 3.31 6.10
C ILE A 58 0.40 2.77 7.41
N GLY A 59 0.01 3.67 8.32
CA GLY A 59 -0.58 3.26 9.58
C GLY A 59 -1.85 2.44 9.42
N ALA A 60 -2.70 2.82 8.46
CA ALA A 60 -3.93 2.08 8.19
C ALA A 60 -3.64 0.73 7.51
N VAL A 61 -2.70 0.71 6.57
CA VAL A 61 -2.33 -0.52 5.85
C VAL A 61 -1.73 -1.56 6.80
N LYS A 62 -0.96 -1.11 7.78
CA LYS A 62 -0.37 -2.02 8.78
C LYS A 62 -1.42 -2.82 9.54
N ASN A 63 -2.62 -2.28 9.68
CA ASN A 63 -3.69 -2.92 10.44
C ASN A 63 -4.51 -3.92 9.62
N ILE A 64 -4.24 -4.06 8.34
CA ILE A 64 -4.93 -5.04 7.51
C ILE A 64 -4.45 -6.44 7.91
N LYS A 65 -5.40 -7.32 8.17
CA LYS A 65 -5.07 -8.71 8.53
C LYS A 65 -4.31 -9.37 7.39
N GLY A 66 -3.19 -9.99 7.71
CA GLY A 66 -2.36 -10.69 6.74
C GLY A 66 -1.17 -9.90 6.24
N VAL A 67 -1.12 -8.60 6.51
CA VAL A 67 0.04 -7.78 6.13
C VAL A 67 1.21 -8.12 7.04
N LYS A 68 2.30 -8.58 6.45
CA LYS A 68 3.51 -8.97 7.17
C LYS A 68 4.53 -7.84 7.21
N GLU A 69 4.57 -7.05 6.13
CA GLU A 69 5.58 -6.02 5.99
C GLU A 69 5.12 -4.98 4.99
N ILE A 70 5.53 -3.74 5.20
CA ILE A 70 5.31 -2.67 4.23
C ILE A 70 6.67 -2.20 3.74
N VAL A 71 6.85 -2.23 2.42
CA VAL A 71 8.06 -1.74 1.77
C VAL A 71 7.71 -0.41 1.11
N ASN A 72 8.28 0.66 1.64
CA ASN A 72 7.91 2.01 1.25
C ASN A 72 8.97 2.60 0.31
N TYR A 73 8.61 2.76 -0.96
CA TYR A 73 9.44 3.40 -1.98
C TYR A 73 8.90 4.75 -2.40
N VAL A 74 8.09 5.37 -1.54
CA VAL A 74 7.50 6.67 -1.88
C VAL A 74 8.55 7.77 -1.73
N ILE A 75 8.64 8.60 -2.75
CA ILE A 75 9.52 9.77 -2.75
C ILE A 75 8.74 10.95 -2.19
N ILE A 76 9.28 11.55 -1.14
CA ILE A 76 8.67 12.73 -0.53
C ILE A 76 9.40 13.95 -1.07
N ARG A 77 8.67 14.84 -1.73
CA ARG A 77 9.21 16.08 -2.26
C ARG A 77 8.77 17.25 -1.40
N GLU A 78 9.61 18.23 -1.30
CA GLU A 78 9.24 19.49 -0.68
C GLU A 78 8.40 20.33 -1.64
N LYS A 79 7.49 21.10 -1.10
CA LYS A 79 6.64 21.98 -1.90
C LYS A 79 7.44 23.13 -2.51
#